data_20a527334f47112782c765e5c47a4f41
#
_entry.id   20a527334f47112782c765e5c47a4f41
#
_cell.length_a   1.000
_cell.length_b   1.000
_cell.length_c   1.000
_cell.angle_alpha   90.00
_cell.angle_beta   90.00
_cell.angle_gamma   90.00
#
_symmetry.space_group_name_H-M   'P 1'
#
loop_
_entity.id
_entity.type
_entity.pdbx_description
1 polymer ?
#
loop_
_entity_poly.entity_id
_entity_poly.type
_entity_poly.pdbx_seq_one_letter_code
_entity_poly.pdbx_strand_id
1 'polypeptide(L)'
;MNKRQTALEQICRQFDVAILYSFGSRAAEVRDWFEENRDQLPEGPSDTDIGAKALPGKKWSVKEKVQLAGALEELLGVGRVDLVCLTEADPFVAAEIIRGERLFASDSHEADEYELYVLRRAGDLAPLERERMALVLGEPT
;
A
#
# COMPACT_ATOMS: atom_id res chain seq x y z
N MET A 1 -4.28 15.50 -14.81
CA MET A 1 -3.77 15.22 -13.46
C MET A 1 -3.94 16.45 -12.60
N ASN A 2 -4.55 16.34 -11.42
CA ASN A 2 -4.77 17.47 -10.53
C ASN A 2 -3.52 17.78 -9.68
N LYS A 3 -3.57 18.86 -8.89
CA LYS A 3 -2.43 19.28 -8.06
C LYS A 3 -2.05 18.26 -7.00
N ARG A 4 -3.03 17.58 -6.40
CA ARG A 4 -2.78 16.56 -5.36
C ARG A 4 -2.08 15.34 -5.96
N GLN A 5 -2.52 14.89 -7.12
CA GLN A 5 -1.89 13.80 -7.85
C GLN A 5 -0.47 14.16 -8.30
N THR A 6 -0.26 15.39 -8.77
CA THR A 6 1.07 15.88 -9.14
C THR A 6 2.02 15.91 -7.95
N ALA A 7 1.55 16.37 -6.79
CA ALA A 7 2.34 16.36 -5.56
C ALA A 7 2.71 14.94 -5.13
N LEU A 8 1.77 14.00 -5.23
CA LEU A 8 2.01 12.60 -4.93
C LEU A 8 3.07 12.01 -5.88
N GLU A 9 2.95 12.28 -7.17
CA GLU A 9 3.93 11.81 -8.17
C GLU A 9 5.34 12.32 -7.84
N GLN A 10 5.48 13.59 -7.45
CA GLN A 10 6.77 14.15 -7.07
C GLN A 10 7.38 13.42 -5.86
N ILE A 11 6.57 13.13 -4.85
CA ILE A 11 7.02 12.35 -3.69
C ILE A 11 7.46 10.96 -4.12
N CYS A 12 6.66 10.28 -4.92
CA CYS A 12 6.97 8.94 -5.38
C CYS A 12 8.26 8.89 -6.19
N ARG A 13 8.50 9.87 -7.05
CA ARG A 13 9.74 9.95 -7.83
C ARG A 13 10.94 10.26 -6.95
N GLN A 14 10.78 11.11 -5.95
CA GLN A 14 11.85 11.44 -5.02
C GLN A 14 12.33 10.22 -4.22
N PHE A 15 11.42 9.34 -3.84
CA PHE A 15 11.72 8.17 -3.03
C PHE A 15 11.82 6.87 -3.82
N ASP A 16 11.86 6.93 -5.16
CA ASP A 16 11.94 5.75 -6.02
C ASP A 16 10.82 4.74 -5.76
N VAL A 17 9.61 5.24 -5.66
CA VAL A 17 8.41 4.40 -5.50
C VAL A 17 7.96 3.90 -6.87
N ALA A 18 7.77 2.60 -7.01
CA ALA A 18 7.20 2.00 -8.22
C ALA A 18 5.67 2.01 -8.18
N ILE A 19 5.10 1.61 -7.05
CA ILE A 19 3.64 1.52 -6.88
C ILE A 19 3.28 1.97 -5.46
N LEU A 20 2.17 2.70 -5.33
CA LEU A 20 1.66 3.15 -4.04
C LEU A 20 0.16 2.84 -3.93
N TYR A 21 -0.24 2.30 -2.79
CA TYR A 21 -1.62 1.93 -2.49
C TYR A 21 -2.08 2.57 -1.18
N SER A 22 -3.38 2.91 -1.08
CA SER A 22 -4.04 3.02 0.21
C SER A 22 -4.84 1.74 0.46
N PHE A 23 -4.85 1.28 1.70
CA PHE A 23 -5.58 0.08 2.08
C PHE A 23 -6.17 0.26 3.48
N GLY A 24 -6.92 -0.75 3.94
CA GLY A 24 -7.57 -0.67 5.24
C GLY A 24 -8.80 0.22 5.23
N SER A 25 -9.20 0.71 6.39
CA SER A 25 -10.50 1.39 6.59
C SER A 25 -10.62 2.72 5.86
N ARG A 26 -9.51 3.39 5.56
CA ARG A 26 -9.51 4.71 4.89
C ARG A 26 -9.13 4.66 3.41
N ALA A 27 -9.02 3.48 2.82
CA ALA A 27 -8.53 3.34 1.44
C ALA A 27 -9.32 4.17 0.43
N ALA A 28 -10.65 4.04 0.45
CA ALA A 28 -11.53 4.76 -0.47
C ALA A 28 -11.52 6.26 -0.22
N GLU A 29 -11.44 6.69 1.03
CA GLU A 29 -11.40 8.10 1.41
C GLU A 29 -10.14 8.78 0.88
N VAL A 30 -8.99 8.11 0.98
CA VAL A 30 -7.71 8.61 0.45
C VAL A 30 -7.76 8.72 -1.07
N ARG A 31 -8.30 7.70 -1.75
CA ARG A 31 -8.51 7.75 -3.20
C ARG A 31 -9.38 8.94 -3.59
N ASP A 32 -10.52 9.12 -2.91
CA ASP A 32 -11.45 10.21 -3.20
C ASP A 32 -10.79 11.58 -2.99
N TRP A 33 -9.93 11.69 -1.98
CA TRP A 33 -9.19 12.93 -1.75
C TRP A 33 -8.23 13.25 -2.91
N PHE A 34 -7.51 12.25 -3.42
CA PHE A 34 -6.63 12.45 -4.58
C PHE A 34 -7.41 12.75 -5.87
N GLU A 35 -8.63 12.25 -5.99
CA GLU A 35 -9.51 12.55 -7.12
C GLU A 35 -10.27 13.87 -6.94
N GLU A 36 -10.01 14.59 -5.86
CA GLU A 36 -10.66 15.86 -5.50
C GLU A 36 -12.18 15.74 -5.29
N ASN A 37 -12.66 14.56 -4.95
CA ASN A 37 -14.05 14.32 -4.62
C ASN A 37 -14.37 14.65 -3.15
N ARG A 38 -13.36 15.03 -2.37
CA ARG A 38 -13.51 15.53 -1.00
C ARG A 38 -12.39 16.50 -0.67
N ASP A 39 -12.69 17.49 0.18
CA ASP A 39 -11.75 18.55 0.52
C ASP A 39 -10.75 18.18 1.59
N GLN A 40 -11.18 17.36 2.56
CA GLN A 40 -10.36 16.95 3.70
C GLN A 40 -10.58 15.48 4.01
N LEU A 41 -9.56 14.84 4.56
CA LEU A 41 -9.71 13.51 5.12
C LEU A 41 -10.34 13.62 6.52
N PRO A 42 -11.19 12.64 6.91
CA PRO A 42 -11.79 12.67 8.23
C PRO A 42 -10.74 12.62 9.32
N GLU A 43 -10.94 13.43 10.36
CA GLU A 43 -10.16 13.31 11.58
C GLU A 43 -10.65 12.08 12.35
N GLY A 44 -9.73 11.42 13.03
CA GLY A 44 -10.10 10.27 13.83
C GLY A 44 -8.87 9.51 14.32
N PRO A 45 -9.07 8.52 15.20
CA PRO A 45 -7.96 7.76 15.78
C PRO A 45 -7.32 6.76 14.81
N SER A 46 -7.95 6.47 13.67
CA SER A 46 -7.45 5.49 12.70
C SER A 46 -6.29 6.05 11.92
N ASP A 47 -5.21 5.28 11.84
CA ASP A 47 -4.06 5.59 10.99
C ASP A 47 -4.46 5.47 9.51
N THR A 48 -3.75 6.19 8.66
CA THR A 48 -3.86 6.03 7.21
C THR A 48 -2.86 4.96 6.78
N ASP A 49 -3.36 3.86 6.25
CA ASP A 49 -2.54 2.72 5.84
C ASP A 49 -2.10 2.85 4.39
N ILE A 50 -0.80 2.86 4.15
CA ILE A 50 -0.20 3.00 2.82
C ILE A 50 0.73 1.82 2.57
N GLY A 51 0.56 1.19 1.42
CA GLY A 51 1.47 0.16 0.93
C GLY A 51 2.33 0.71 -0.19
N ALA A 52 3.62 0.42 -0.16
CA ALA A 52 4.55 0.94 -1.15
C ALA A 52 5.50 -0.13 -1.64
N LYS A 53 5.77 -0.13 -2.96
CA LYS A 53 6.79 -0.96 -3.58
C LYS A 53 7.83 -0.04 -4.20
N ALA A 54 9.10 -0.28 -3.87
CA ALA A 54 10.22 0.46 -4.47
C ALA A 54 10.48 0.01 -5.91
N LEU A 55 11.12 0.87 -6.69
CA LEU A 55 11.62 0.52 -8.01
C LEU A 55 12.58 -0.68 -7.93
N PRO A 56 12.68 -1.50 -8.99
CA PRO A 56 13.60 -2.63 -9.01
C PRO A 56 15.02 -2.22 -8.63
N GLY A 57 15.64 -2.98 -7.73
CA GLY A 57 16.99 -2.70 -7.25
C GLY A 57 17.08 -1.67 -6.14
N LYS A 58 16.00 -0.97 -5.82
CA LYS A 58 15.96 -0.01 -4.70
C LYS A 58 15.47 -0.69 -3.44
N LYS A 59 16.19 -0.49 -2.35
CA LYS A 59 15.78 -0.93 -1.02
C LYS A 59 15.84 0.28 -0.08
N TRP A 60 14.71 0.63 0.52
CA TRP A 60 14.66 1.76 1.46
C TRP A 60 15.30 1.41 2.79
N SER A 61 16.13 2.33 3.29
CA SER A 61 16.59 2.29 4.67
C SER A 61 15.44 2.66 5.62
N VAL A 62 15.62 2.41 6.92
CA VAL A 62 14.64 2.83 7.93
C VAL A 62 14.44 4.35 7.86
N LYS A 63 15.52 5.12 7.72
CA LYS A 63 15.45 6.57 7.58
C LYS A 63 14.61 7.01 6.37
N GLU A 64 14.84 6.37 5.23
CA GLU A 64 14.07 6.68 4.01
C GLU A 64 12.58 6.35 4.18
N LYS A 65 12.26 5.23 4.83
CA LYS A 65 10.86 4.87 5.13
C LYS A 65 10.18 5.92 6.01
N VAL A 66 10.87 6.39 7.04
CA VAL A 66 10.36 7.45 7.94
C VAL A 66 10.16 8.75 7.17
N GLN A 67 11.08 9.11 6.29
CA GLN A 67 10.97 10.31 5.47
C GLN A 67 9.83 10.22 4.47
N LEU A 68 9.64 9.06 3.84
CA LEU A 68 8.52 8.84 2.93
C LEU A 68 7.18 8.94 3.66
N ALA A 69 7.06 8.27 4.81
CA ALA A 69 5.84 8.34 5.62
C ALA A 69 5.55 9.79 6.04
N GLY A 70 6.57 10.53 6.46
CA GLY A 70 6.43 11.94 6.84
C GLY A 70 5.98 12.84 5.69
N ALA A 71 6.52 12.61 4.50
CA ALA A 71 6.10 13.36 3.30
C ALA A 71 4.64 13.08 2.95
N LEU A 72 4.19 11.84 3.08
CA LEU A 72 2.79 11.47 2.84
C LEU A 72 1.87 12.05 3.91
N GLU A 73 2.27 12.04 5.17
CA GLU A 73 1.52 12.67 6.27
C GLU A 73 1.31 14.15 6.00
N GLU A 74 2.35 14.85 5.58
CA GLU A 74 2.28 16.27 5.27
C GLU A 74 1.37 16.55 4.07
N LEU A 75 1.50 15.76 3.01
CA LEU A 75 0.65 15.92 1.83
C LEU A 75 -0.82 15.69 2.16
N LEU A 76 -1.13 14.62 2.89
CA LEU A 76 -2.52 14.23 3.21
C LEU A 76 -3.12 15.05 4.35
N GLY A 77 -2.29 15.73 5.13
CA GLY A 77 -2.76 16.46 6.31
C GLY A 77 -3.26 15.56 7.42
N VAL A 78 -2.69 14.35 7.54
CA VAL A 78 -3.06 13.39 8.58
C VAL A 78 -1.96 13.28 9.64
N GLY A 79 -2.35 12.85 10.84
CA GLY A 79 -1.41 12.75 11.96
C GLY A 79 -0.43 11.61 11.84
N ARG A 80 -0.82 10.51 11.17
CA ARG A 80 0.04 9.34 11.04
C ARG A 80 -0.27 8.52 9.80
N VAL A 81 0.78 8.18 9.07
CA VAL A 81 0.75 7.19 7.98
C VAL A 81 1.46 5.93 8.46
N ASP A 82 0.77 4.81 8.36
CA ASP A 82 1.34 3.49 8.62
C ASP A 82 1.81 2.93 7.28
N LEU A 83 3.13 2.93 7.06
CA LEU A 83 3.74 2.55 5.79
C LEU A 83 4.20 1.10 5.82
N VAL A 84 3.68 0.30 4.90
CA VAL A 84 4.08 -1.09 4.73
C VAL A 84 4.80 -1.26 3.40
N CYS A 85 6.00 -1.86 3.44
CA CYS A 85 6.74 -2.19 2.22
C CYS A 85 6.24 -3.54 1.68
N LEU A 86 5.68 -3.53 0.47
CA LEU A 86 5.08 -4.73 -0.13
C LEU A 86 6.04 -5.90 -0.25
N THR A 87 7.30 -5.64 -0.59
CA THR A 87 8.31 -6.70 -0.76
C THR A 87 8.76 -7.31 0.55
N GLU A 88 8.50 -6.65 1.68
CA GLU A 88 8.83 -7.14 3.02
C GLU A 88 7.61 -7.75 3.74
N ALA A 89 6.42 -7.60 3.19
CA ALA A 89 5.19 -8.11 3.76
C ALA A 89 5.02 -9.60 3.42
N ASP A 90 4.30 -10.33 4.27
CA ASP A 90 3.93 -11.68 3.90
C ASP A 90 2.94 -11.67 2.72
N PRO A 91 2.81 -12.78 1.97
CA PRO A 91 1.97 -12.81 0.76
C PRO A 91 0.51 -12.45 1.00
N PHE A 92 -0.05 -12.78 2.16
CA PHE A 92 -1.46 -12.51 2.46
C PHE A 92 -1.68 -11.03 2.77
N VAL A 93 -0.74 -10.39 3.48
CA VAL A 93 -0.75 -8.95 3.72
C VAL A 93 -0.56 -8.20 2.40
N ALA A 94 0.38 -8.62 1.56
CA ALA A 94 0.57 -8.01 0.25
C ALA A 94 -0.69 -8.10 -0.61
N ALA A 95 -1.38 -9.25 -0.61
CA ALA A 95 -2.64 -9.42 -1.33
C ALA A 95 -3.72 -8.47 -0.80
N GLU A 96 -3.80 -8.28 0.51
CA GLU A 96 -4.74 -7.35 1.13
C GLU A 96 -4.48 -5.91 0.69
N ILE A 97 -3.22 -5.52 0.63
CA ILE A 97 -2.81 -4.17 0.19
C ILE A 97 -3.22 -3.92 -1.25
N ILE A 98 -2.93 -4.83 -2.17
CA ILE A 98 -3.26 -4.63 -3.59
C ILE A 98 -4.75 -4.69 -3.89
N ARG A 99 -5.56 -5.25 -2.98
CA ARG A 99 -7.03 -5.17 -3.07
C ARG A 99 -7.58 -3.83 -2.63
N GLY A 100 -6.74 -2.96 -2.06
CA GLY A 100 -7.09 -1.60 -1.75
C GLY A 100 -7.13 -0.72 -3.00
N GLU A 101 -6.70 0.53 -2.87
CA GLU A 101 -6.75 1.50 -3.95
C GLU A 101 -5.36 1.85 -4.44
N ARG A 102 -5.07 1.59 -5.72
CA ARG A 102 -3.80 1.99 -6.32
C ARG A 102 -3.79 3.49 -6.58
N LEU A 103 -2.89 4.20 -5.89
CA LEU A 103 -2.80 5.66 -5.97
C LEU A 103 -1.77 6.14 -6.99
N PHE A 104 -0.72 5.37 -7.22
CA PHE A 104 0.36 5.73 -8.12
C PHE A 104 1.01 4.46 -8.68
N ALA A 105 1.43 4.54 -9.95
CA ALA A 105 2.27 3.54 -10.59
C ALA A 105 3.24 4.24 -11.53
N SER A 106 4.53 3.96 -11.39
CA SER A 106 5.55 4.50 -12.31
C SER A 106 5.38 3.93 -13.71
N ASP A 107 4.92 2.68 -13.80
CA ASP A 107 4.56 1.99 -15.03
C ASP A 107 3.34 1.12 -14.75
N SER A 108 2.22 1.43 -15.39
CA SER A 108 0.95 0.75 -15.11
C SER A 108 0.96 -0.71 -15.53
N HIS A 109 1.67 -1.06 -16.60
CA HIS A 109 1.79 -2.46 -17.05
C HIS A 109 2.58 -3.29 -16.03
N GLU A 110 3.70 -2.77 -15.55
CA GLU A 110 4.49 -3.44 -14.51
C GLU A 110 3.71 -3.58 -13.21
N ALA A 111 2.91 -2.57 -12.86
CA ALA A 111 2.03 -2.64 -11.68
C ALA A 111 1.00 -3.76 -11.83
N ASP A 112 0.36 -3.89 -13.00
CA ASP A 112 -0.60 -4.95 -13.27
C ASP A 112 0.06 -6.33 -13.16
N GLU A 113 1.25 -6.49 -13.71
CA GLU A 113 2.03 -7.74 -13.64
C GLU A 113 2.38 -8.09 -12.19
N TYR A 114 2.79 -7.10 -11.41
CA TYR A 114 3.11 -7.30 -10.00
C TYR A 114 1.87 -7.73 -9.20
N GLU A 115 0.73 -7.10 -9.44
CA GLU A 115 -0.54 -7.47 -8.77
C GLU A 115 -0.92 -8.91 -9.06
N LEU A 116 -0.80 -9.34 -10.31
CA LEU A 116 -1.04 -10.75 -10.68
C LEU A 116 -0.09 -11.70 -9.95
N TYR A 117 1.19 -11.33 -9.88
CA TYR A 117 2.18 -12.13 -9.16
C TYR A 117 1.80 -12.30 -7.68
N VAL A 118 1.43 -11.20 -7.01
CA VAL A 118 1.05 -11.22 -5.60
C VAL A 118 -0.19 -12.09 -5.37
N LEU A 119 -1.21 -11.94 -6.22
CA LEU A 119 -2.45 -12.72 -6.09
C LEU A 119 -2.21 -14.20 -6.33
N ARG A 120 -1.40 -14.57 -7.32
CA ARG A 120 -1.03 -15.96 -7.58
C ARG A 120 -0.28 -16.57 -6.41
N ARG A 121 0.68 -15.83 -5.85
CA ARG A 121 1.46 -16.30 -4.71
C ARG A 121 0.56 -16.54 -3.49
N ALA A 122 -0.34 -15.62 -3.18
CA ALA A 122 -1.29 -15.78 -2.09
C ALA A 122 -2.22 -16.97 -2.34
N GLY A 123 -2.71 -17.12 -3.56
CA GLY A 123 -3.56 -18.25 -3.96
C GLY A 123 -2.84 -19.59 -3.83
N ASP A 124 -1.58 -19.68 -4.25
CA ASP A 124 -0.77 -20.89 -4.16
C ASP A 124 -0.50 -21.31 -2.71
N LEU A 125 -0.37 -20.32 -1.82
CA LEU A 125 -0.09 -20.58 -0.39
C LEU A 125 -1.37 -20.77 0.45
N ALA A 126 -2.54 -20.43 -0.08
CA ALA A 126 -3.80 -20.49 0.66
C ALA A 126 -4.12 -21.89 1.23
N PRO A 127 -3.91 -23.01 0.52
CA PRO A 127 -4.14 -24.34 1.08
C PRO A 127 -3.28 -24.63 2.30
N LEU A 128 -1.99 -24.26 2.27
CA LEU A 128 -1.07 -24.44 3.39
C LEU A 128 -1.48 -23.59 4.58
N GLU A 129 -1.91 -22.38 4.35
CA GLU A 129 -2.37 -21.47 5.42
C GLU A 129 -3.64 -22.02 6.08
N ARG A 130 -4.59 -22.54 5.30
CA ARG A 130 -5.80 -23.17 5.85
C ARG A 130 -5.48 -24.38 6.70
N GLU A 131 -4.53 -25.22 6.26
CA GLU A 131 -4.09 -26.39 7.00
C GLU A 131 -3.43 -25.98 8.33
N ARG A 132 -2.55 -24.98 8.29
CA ARG A 132 -1.90 -24.45 9.49
C ARG A 132 -2.93 -23.92 10.49
N MET A 133 -3.91 -23.14 10.02
CA MET A 133 -4.95 -22.58 10.87
C MET A 133 -5.83 -23.68 11.48
N ALA A 134 -6.16 -24.72 10.73
CA ALA A 134 -6.92 -25.86 11.24
C ALA A 134 -6.17 -26.56 12.37
N LEU A 135 -4.86 -26.74 12.23
CA LEU A 135 -4.02 -27.34 13.29
C LEU A 135 -3.96 -26.46 14.53
N VAL A 136 -3.81 -25.15 14.36
CA VAL A 136 -3.77 -24.19 15.48
C VAL A 136 -5.09 -24.18 16.25
N LEU A 137 -6.22 -24.25 15.53
CA LEU A 137 -7.55 -24.22 16.12
C LEU A 137 -8.03 -25.60 16.61
N GLY A 138 -7.27 -26.68 16.34
CA GLY A 138 -7.65 -28.03 16.71
C GLY A 138 -8.77 -28.60 15.86
N GLU A 139 -9.00 -28.06 14.67
CA GLU A 139 -10.03 -28.53 13.73
C GLU A 139 -9.48 -29.67 12.88
N PRO A 140 -10.34 -30.63 12.43
CA PRO A 140 -9.90 -31.64 11.49
C PRO A 140 -9.61 -31.02 10.11
N THR A 141 -8.55 -31.48 9.48
CA THR A 141 -8.15 -31.04 8.14
C THR A 141 -8.87 -31.83 7.04
#